data_27ba4dccd92db47e0c2170186869b1dc
#
_entry.id   27ba4dccd92db47e0c2170186869b1dc
#
_cell.length_a   1.000
_cell.length_b   1.000
_cell.length_c   1.000
_cell.angle_alpha   90.00
_cell.angle_beta   90.00
_cell.angle_gamma   90.00
#
_symmetry.space_group_name_H-M   'P 1'
#
loop_
_entity.id
_entity.type
_entity.pdbx_description
1 polymer ?
#
loop_
_entity_poly.entity_id
_entity_poly.type
_entity_poly.pdbx_seq_one_letter_code
_entity_poly.pdbx_strand_id
1 'polypeptide(L)'
;MSDTMPIIGVDLGQQRDYTAISIIEREHVPAGSVYNDEYHHRGRRIYAARQPVRLEYRVRYLKRPNLGTPYPDQVARIIELVKALGGEIVLVVDATGVGLPVTDMLWAHLRKEIEGTDIYITRCNVIITGGDSVTRTEGGMRVPKRDLISAPLVLLQNGQLKIAQGLSLRETLVKELVNFRVKINISTAHDSYEAWREGDHDDLVLSVALACWAGERYMTKVESVPRPGHLVSEVPINVAGNGHGL
;
A
#
# COMPACT_ATOMS: atom_id res chain seq x y z
N MET A 1 -6.22 -18.32 6.91
CA MET A 1 -6.47 -17.37 5.80
C MET A 1 -5.29 -16.43 5.77
N SER A 2 -4.61 -16.25 4.64
CA SER A 2 -3.51 -15.27 4.55
C SER A 2 -4.12 -13.90 4.75
N ASP A 3 -3.57 -13.12 5.69
CA ASP A 3 -4.03 -11.76 6.00
C ASP A 3 -3.45 -10.80 4.94
N THR A 4 -3.79 -11.08 3.68
CA THR A 4 -3.28 -10.34 2.51
C THR A 4 -4.28 -9.26 2.16
N MET A 5 -3.85 -8.01 2.16
CA MET A 5 -4.67 -6.87 1.79
C MET A 5 -4.20 -6.27 0.46
N PRO A 6 -5.05 -6.26 -0.57
CA PRO A 6 -4.74 -5.59 -1.83
C PRO A 6 -4.87 -4.07 -1.70
N ILE A 7 -3.86 -3.38 -2.21
CA ILE A 7 -3.81 -1.93 -2.29
C ILE A 7 -3.67 -1.55 -3.76
N ILE A 8 -4.63 -0.81 -4.28
CA ILE A 8 -4.60 -0.28 -5.64
C ILE A 8 -4.07 1.15 -5.58
N GLY A 9 -2.92 1.40 -6.20
CA GLY A 9 -2.39 2.74 -6.41
C GLY A 9 -2.69 3.22 -7.82
N VAL A 10 -3.24 4.42 -7.95
CA VAL A 10 -3.63 5.01 -9.23
C VAL A 10 -3.03 6.40 -9.34
N ASP A 11 -2.20 6.59 -10.34
CA ASP A 11 -1.76 7.88 -10.83
C ASP A 11 -2.53 8.17 -12.12
N LEU A 12 -3.34 9.24 -12.11
CA LEU A 12 -4.24 9.58 -13.20
C LEU A 12 -3.61 10.62 -14.14
N GLY A 13 -3.28 10.21 -15.34
CA GLY A 13 -2.88 11.09 -16.44
C GLY A 13 -3.86 11.04 -17.61
N GLN A 14 -3.69 11.87 -18.63
CA GLN A 14 -4.53 11.83 -19.84
C GLN A 14 -3.76 12.09 -21.13
N GLN A 15 -3.35 13.34 -21.39
CA GLN A 15 -2.80 13.73 -22.69
C GLN A 15 -1.28 13.80 -22.73
N ARG A 16 -0.65 14.26 -21.65
CA ARG A 16 0.81 14.43 -21.57
C ARG A 16 1.45 13.38 -20.69
N ASP A 17 0.75 12.99 -19.62
CA ASP A 17 1.19 11.98 -18.67
C ASP A 17 0.32 10.73 -18.79
N TYR A 18 0.93 9.56 -18.64
CA TYR A 18 0.17 8.32 -18.64
C TYR A 18 -0.60 8.14 -17.34
N THR A 19 -1.74 7.48 -17.43
CA THR A 19 -2.30 6.85 -16.23
C THR A 19 -1.50 5.60 -15.91
N ALA A 20 -1.19 5.41 -14.64
CA ALA A 20 -0.60 4.17 -14.15
C ALA A 20 -1.44 3.57 -13.02
N ILE A 21 -1.60 2.26 -13.07
CA ILE A 21 -2.33 1.49 -12.06
C ILE A 21 -1.42 0.37 -11.58
N SER A 22 -1.22 0.30 -10.27
CA SER A 22 -0.53 -0.80 -9.60
C SER A 22 -1.46 -1.49 -8.60
N ILE A 23 -1.30 -2.82 -8.45
CA ILE A 23 -1.88 -3.56 -7.33
C ILE A 23 -0.73 -4.16 -6.54
N ILE A 24 -0.72 -3.85 -5.25
CA ILE A 24 0.25 -4.33 -4.29
C ILE A 24 -0.49 -5.13 -3.23
N GLU A 25 -0.05 -6.35 -3.00
CA GLU A 25 -0.47 -7.16 -1.86
C GLU A 25 0.42 -6.84 -0.66
N ARG A 26 -0.19 -6.42 0.44
CA ARG A 26 0.45 -6.25 1.74
C ARG A 26 0.15 -7.47 2.59
N GLU A 27 1.18 -8.11 3.10
CA GLU A 27 1.09 -9.39 3.80
C GLU A 27 2.04 -9.45 4.99
N HIS A 28 1.59 -10.08 6.08
CA HIS A 28 2.46 -10.45 7.17
C HIS A 28 3.12 -11.79 6.87
N VAL A 29 4.45 -11.80 6.79
CA VAL A 29 5.23 -13.03 6.56
C VAL A 29 6.08 -13.37 7.78
N PRO A 30 6.30 -14.65 8.07
CA PRO A 30 7.20 -15.07 9.14
C PRO A 30 8.61 -14.48 8.99
N ALA A 31 9.16 -13.96 10.07
CA ALA A 31 10.45 -13.27 10.09
C ALA A 31 11.34 -13.73 11.25
N GLY A 32 11.73 -14.98 11.26
CA GLY A 32 12.60 -15.52 12.29
C GLY A 32 12.07 -16.79 12.95
N SER A 33 12.78 -17.23 14.00
CA SER A 33 12.42 -18.43 14.74
C SER A 33 11.30 -18.16 15.73
N VAL A 34 10.49 -19.18 15.99
CA VAL A 34 9.49 -19.14 17.07
C VAL A 34 10.19 -18.98 18.41
N TYR A 35 9.73 -18.10 19.24
CA TYR A 35 10.18 -17.90 20.61
C TYR A 35 9.01 -17.96 21.59
N ASN A 36 9.30 -18.26 22.86
CA ASN A 36 8.30 -18.25 23.92
C ASN A 36 8.27 -16.86 24.55
N ASP A 37 7.11 -16.23 24.50
CA ASP A 37 6.84 -14.96 25.19
C ASP A 37 6.16 -15.26 26.53
N GLU A 38 6.69 -14.64 27.62
CA GLU A 38 6.16 -14.80 28.96
C GLU A 38 5.32 -13.58 29.32
N TYR A 39 4.09 -13.82 29.74
CA TYR A 39 3.23 -12.75 30.28
C TYR A 39 2.43 -13.23 31.49
N HIS A 40 1.98 -12.29 32.31
CA HIS A 40 1.20 -12.56 33.49
C HIS A 40 -0.28 -12.25 33.24
N HIS A 41 -1.14 -13.24 33.43
CA HIS A 41 -2.58 -13.05 33.38
C HIS A 41 -3.24 -13.61 34.64
N ARG A 42 -3.98 -12.78 35.37
CA ARG A 42 -4.65 -13.15 36.63
C ARG A 42 -3.74 -13.85 37.65
N GLY A 43 -2.50 -13.35 37.78
CA GLY A 43 -1.52 -13.89 38.74
C GLY A 43 -0.84 -15.20 38.28
N ARG A 44 -1.08 -15.68 37.09
CA ARG A 44 -0.43 -16.88 36.53
C ARG A 44 0.56 -16.50 35.43
N ARG A 45 1.70 -17.18 35.37
CA ARG A 45 2.63 -17.10 34.25
C ARG A 45 2.09 -17.89 33.07
N ILE A 46 2.00 -17.28 31.92
CA ILE A 46 1.56 -17.89 30.67
C ILE A 46 2.68 -17.76 29.67
N TYR A 47 3.01 -18.84 28.99
CA TYR A 47 3.97 -18.86 27.90
C TYR A 47 3.23 -19.06 26.59
N ALA A 48 3.41 -18.15 25.65
CA ALA A 48 2.86 -18.28 24.31
C ALA A 48 4.00 -18.36 23.29
N ALA A 49 3.94 -19.38 22.44
CA ALA A 49 4.83 -19.45 21.31
C ALA A 49 4.48 -18.34 20.31
N ARG A 50 5.42 -17.45 20.03
CA ARG A 50 5.26 -16.37 19.05
C ARG A 50 6.27 -16.49 17.94
N GLN A 51 5.82 -16.27 16.74
CA GLN A 51 6.69 -16.15 15.58
C GLN A 51 6.75 -14.67 15.19
N PRO A 52 7.94 -14.06 15.13
CA PRO A 52 8.05 -12.70 14.61
C PRO A 52 7.51 -12.65 13.19
N VAL A 53 6.83 -11.57 12.86
CA VAL A 53 6.33 -11.31 11.51
C VAL A 53 6.90 -9.99 11.00
N ARG A 54 7.08 -9.91 9.70
CA ARG A 54 7.39 -8.66 9.00
C ARG A 54 6.37 -8.42 7.90
N LEU A 55 6.19 -7.17 7.55
CA LEU A 55 5.38 -6.81 6.41
C LEU A 55 6.17 -7.00 5.12
N GLU A 56 5.55 -7.62 4.12
CA GLU A 56 6.01 -7.63 2.74
C GLU A 56 4.97 -6.98 1.83
N TYR A 57 5.46 -6.30 0.81
CA TYR A 57 4.70 -5.63 -0.23
C TYR A 57 5.04 -6.27 -1.55
N ARG A 58 4.06 -6.87 -2.23
CA ARG A 58 4.26 -7.59 -3.49
C ARG A 58 3.52 -6.91 -4.62
N VAL A 59 4.25 -6.28 -5.54
CA VAL A 59 3.66 -5.75 -6.78
C VAL A 59 3.20 -6.90 -7.64
N ARG A 60 1.88 -7.04 -7.81
CA ARG A 60 1.22 -8.13 -8.53
C ARG A 60 0.64 -7.73 -9.87
N TYR A 61 0.37 -6.45 -10.04
CA TYR A 61 -0.22 -5.95 -11.27
C TYR A 61 0.32 -4.55 -11.56
N LEU A 62 0.59 -4.31 -12.84
CA LEU A 62 0.98 -3.02 -13.38
C LEU A 62 0.24 -2.82 -14.71
N LYS A 63 -0.34 -1.65 -14.88
CA LYS A 63 -1.00 -1.25 -16.13
C LYS A 63 -0.73 0.21 -16.41
N ARG A 64 -0.44 0.49 -17.66
CA ARG A 64 -0.32 1.82 -18.22
C ARG A 64 -1.20 1.89 -19.46
N PRO A 65 -2.43 2.45 -19.38
CA PRO A 65 -3.26 2.72 -20.54
C PRO A 65 -2.54 3.62 -21.54
N ASN A 66 -2.97 3.59 -22.79
CA ASN A 66 -2.41 4.47 -23.81
C ASN A 66 -2.67 5.94 -23.49
N LEU A 67 -1.78 6.82 -23.93
CA LEU A 67 -2.02 8.27 -23.84
C LEU A 67 -3.33 8.62 -24.55
N GLY A 68 -4.05 9.60 -24.00
CA GLY A 68 -5.32 10.03 -24.53
C GLY A 68 -6.52 9.15 -24.14
N THR A 69 -6.32 8.06 -23.37
CA THR A 69 -7.45 7.25 -22.86
C THR A 69 -8.41 8.14 -22.05
N PRO A 70 -9.70 8.21 -22.40
CA PRO A 70 -10.67 9.04 -21.69
C PRO A 70 -10.82 8.63 -20.22
N TYR A 71 -11.04 9.60 -19.33
CA TYR A 71 -11.26 9.30 -17.90
C TYR A 71 -12.39 8.32 -17.62
N PRO A 72 -13.55 8.33 -18.33
CA PRO A 72 -14.57 7.30 -18.12
C PRO A 72 -14.07 5.88 -18.37
N ASP A 73 -13.21 5.67 -19.37
CA ASP A 73 -12.64 4.35 -19.69
C ASP A 73 -11.63 3.92 -18.63
N GLN A 74 -10.84 4.90 -18.11
CA GLN A 74 -9.93 4.66 -16.99
C GLN A 74 -10.69 4.28 -15.72
N VAL A 75 -11.78 4.98 -15.41
CA VAL A 75 -12.67 4.69 -14.29
C VAL A 75 -13.29 3.30 -14.44
N ALA A 76 -13.80 2.96 -15.61
CA ALA A 76 -14.35 1.63 -15.88
C ALA A 76 -13.31 0.54 -15.62
N ARG A 77 -12.06 0.76 -16.03
CA ARG A 77 -10.97 -0.19 -15.80
C ARG A 77 -10.64 -0.38 -14.33
N ILE A 78 -10.64 0.70 -13.54
CA ILE A 78 -10.42 0.62 -12.09
C ILE A 78 -11.55 -0.18 -11.44
N ILE A 79 -12.79 0.04 -11.84
CA ILE A 79 -13.95 -0.70 -11.34
C ILE A 79 -13.85 -2.20 -11.67
N GLU A 80 -13.43 -2.56 -12.90
CA GLU A 80 -13.17 -3.96 -13.27
C GLU A 80 -12.15 -4.62 -12.35
N LEU A 81 -11.04 -3.92 -12.04
CA LEU A 81 -10.01 -4.44 -11.14
C LEU A 81 -10.53 -4.60 -9.72
N VAL A 82 -11.29 -3.65 -9.20
CA VAL A 82 -11.92 -3.73 -7.88
C VAL A 82 -12.86 -4.95 -7.81
N LYS A 83 -13.70 -5.15 -8.82
CA LYS A 83 -14.61 -6.30 -8.88
C LYS A 83 -13.87 -7.63 -8.98
N ALA A 84 -12.77 -7.67 -9.74
CA ALA A 84 -11.96 -8.88 -9.89
C ALA A 84 -11.22 -9.27 -8.61
N LEU A 85 -10.82 -8.30 -7.78
CA LEU A 85 -10.18 -8.55 -6.49
C LEU A 85 -11.19 -9.01 -5.43
N GLY A 86 -12.34 -8.35 -5.33
CA GLY A 86 -13.33 -8.64 -4.30
C GLY A 86 -12.85 -8.33 -2.87
N GLY A 87 -13.72 -8.50 -1.87
CA GLY A 87 -13.37 -8.37 -0.46
C GLY A 87 -12.92 -6.96 -0.03
N GLU A 88 -11.98 -6.88 0.91
CA GLU A 88 -11.46 -5.61 1.43
C GLU A 88 -10.31 -5.09 0.56
N ILE A 89 -10.42 -3.86 0.08
CA ILE A 89 -9.45 -3.21 -0.82
C ILE A 89 -9.14 -1.81 -0.33
N VAL A 90 -7.88 -1.40 -0.39
CA VAL A 90 -7.50 0.00 -0.27
C VAL A 90 -7.31 0.58 -1.67
N LEU A 91 -8.01 1.66 -2.00
CA LEU A 91 -7.87 2.35 -3.28
C LEU A 91 -7.32 3.76 -3.03
N VAL A 92 -6.09 3.99 -3.52
CA VAL A 92 -5.34 5.23 -3.38
C VAL A 92 -5.23 5.89 -4.74
N VAL A 93 -5.70 7.12 -4.85
CA VAL A 93 -5.74 7.84 -6.13
C VAL A 93 -5.04 9.18 -5.99
N ASP A 94 -4.13 9.48 -6.92
CA ASP A 94 -3.62 10.85 -7.06
C ASP A 94 -4.71 11.76 -7.64
N ALA A 95 -5.13 12.73 -6.83
CA ALA A 95 -6.11 13.74 -7.18
C ALA A 95 -5.48 15.09 -7.58
N THR A 96 -4.15 15.18 -7.68
CA THR A 96 -3.43 16.45 -7.88
C THR A 96 -3.68 17.05 -9.25
N GLY A 97 -3.54 16.25 -10.31
CA GLY A 97 -3.57 16.74 -11.68
C GLY A 97 -4.95 16.74 -12.34
N VAL A 98 -5.84 15.83 -11.92
CA VAL A 98 -7.15 15.60 -12.56
C VAL A 98 -8.29 16.32 -11.86
N GLY A 99 -8.03 16.82 -10.66
CA GLY A 99 -9.00 17.53 -9.85
C GLY A 99 -10.12 16.66 -9.28
N LEU A 100 -10.91 17.26 -8.40
CA LEU A 100 -12.04 16.62 -7.72
C LEU A 100 -13.07 15.97 -8.67
N PRO A 101 -13.44 16.57 -9.84
CA PRO A 101 -14.48 15.99 -10.68
C PRO A 101 -14.20 14.54 -11.14
N VAL A 102 -12.95 14.20 -11.47
CA VAL A 102 -12.61 12.84 -11.92
C VAL A 102 -12.63 11.85 -10.76
N THR A 103 -12.10 12.25 -9.60
CA THR A 103 -12.17 11.41 -8.41
C THR A 103 -13.61 11.24 -7.93
N ASP A 104 -14.44 12.27 -7.99
CA ASP A 104 -15.86 12.19 -7.62
C ASP A 104 -16.63 11.27 -8.57
N MET A 105 -16.35 11.34 -9.88
CA MET A 105 -16.90 10.40 -10.87
C MET A 105 -16.51 8.95 -10.52
N LEU A 106 -15.24 8.70 -10.22
CA LEU A 106 -14.76 7.36 -9.83
C LEU A 106 -15.52 6.84 -8.60
N TRP A 107 -15.61 7.66 -7.54
CA TRP A 107 -16.28 7.23 -6.31
C TRP A 107 -17.78 7.05 -6.46
N ALA A 108 -18.43 7.88 -7.28
CA ALA A 108 -19.86 7.75 -7.57
C ALA A 108 -20.16 6.43 -8.30
N HIS A 109 -19.35 6.09 -9.33
CA HIS A 109 -19.52 4.85 -10.09
C HIS A 109 -19.18 3.63 -9.23
N LEU A 110 -18.06 3.65 -8.48
CA LEU A 110 -17.68 2.57 -7.58
C LEU A 110 -18.80 2.26 -6.58
N ARG A 111 -19.35 3.28 -5.91
CA ARG A 111 -20.44 3.10 -4.94
C ARG A 111 -21.62 2.34 -5.57
N LYS A 112 -22.03 2.75 -6.78
CA LYS A 112 -23.15 2.12 -7.51
C LYS A 112 -22.84 0.66 -7.88
N GLU A 113 -21.60 0.41 -8.32
CA GLU A 113 -21.19 -0.89 -8.86
C GLU A 113 -20.91 -1.95 -7.80
N ILE A 114 -20.58 -1.54 -6.57
CA ILE A 114 -20.35 -2.45 -5.44
C ILE A 114 -21.54 -2.55 -4.49
N GLU A 115 -22.61 -1.77 -4.72
CA GLU A 115 -23.82 -1.84 -3.90
C GLU A 115 -24.41 -3.26 -3.90
N GLY A 116 -24.65 -3.79 -2.70
CA GLY A 116 -25.18 -5.16 -2.53
C GLY A 116 -24.15 -6.27 -2.72
N THR A 117 -22.87 -5.95 -2.87
CA THR A 117 -21.77 -6.92 -2.92
C THR A 117 -21.04 -7.00 -1.56
N ASP A 118 -20.12 -7.96 -1.42
CA ASP A 118 -19.22 -8.11 -0.26
C ASP A 118 -17.89 -7.36 -0.44
N ILE A 119 -17.86 -6.35 -1.32
CA ILE A 119 -16.68 -5.54 -1.59
C ILE A 119 -16.67 -4.32 -0.68
N TYR A 120 -15.56 -4.14 0.06
CA TYR A 120 -15.34 -3.00 0.95
C TYR A 120 -14.12 -2.21 0.50
N ILE A 121 -14.29 -0.92 0.23
CA ILE A 121 -13.21 -0.07 -0.24
C ILE A 121 -12.84 0.99 0.81
N THR A 122 -11.59 0.94 1.27
CA THR A 122 -10.98 2.05 1.99
C THR A 122 -10.50 3.08 0.99
N ARG A 123 -11.18 4.23 0.96
CA ARG A 123 -10.90 5.34 0.05
C ARG A 123 -9.74 6.20 0.55
N CYS A 124 -8.76 6.48 -0.30
CA CYS A 124 -7.68 7.42 -0.03
C CYS A 124 -7.39 8.29 -1.26
N ASN A 125 -7.85 9.55 -1.26
CA ASN A 125 -7.41 10.54 -2.24
C ASN A 125 -6.13 11.18 -1.73
N VAL A 126 -5.12 11.28 -2.58
CA VAL A 126 -3.85 11.94 -2.29
C VAL A 126 -3.71 13.17 -3.16
N ILE A 127 -3.34 14.28 -2.57
CA ILE A 127 -2.95 15.52 -3.24
C ILE A 127 -1.46 15.68 -2.99
N ILE A 128 -0.66 15.53 -4.02
CA ILE A 128 0.80 15.62 -3.93
C ILE A 128 1.20 17.09 -3.78
N THR A 129 2.06 17.39 -2.82
CA THR A 129 2.49 18.76 -2.51
C THR A 129 4.00 18.87 -2.39
N GLY A 130 4.52 20.11 -2.52
CA GLY A 130 5.90 20.45 -2.16
C GLY A 130 6.08 20.80 -0.67
N GLY A 131 5.06 20.62 0.16
CA GLY A 131 5.10 20.96 1.59
C GLY A 131 5.97 20.02 2.43
N ASP A 132 6.01 20.28 3.75
CA ASP A 132 6.89 19.56 4.69
C ASP A 132 6.19 18.52 5.55
N SER A 133 4.86 18.48 5.55
CA SER A 133 4.08 17.59 6.41
C SER A 133 2.83 17.07 5.74
N VAL A 134 2.42 15.86 6.14
CA VAL A 134 1.16 15.26 5.73
C VAL A 134 0.03 15.92 6.50
N THR A 135 -0.98 16.44 5.76
CA THR A 135 -2.17 17.06 6.35
C THR A 135 -3.44 16.45 5.76
N ARG A 136 -4.51 16.39 6.56
CA ARG A 136 -5.81 15.90 6.12
C ARG A 136 -6.70 17.08 5.74
N THR A 137 -7.41 16.95 4.63
CA THR A 137 -8.41 17.91 4.15
C THR A 137 -9.72 17.22 3.85
N GLU A 138 -10.79 17.96 3.56
CA GLU A 138 -12.06 17.38 3.12
C GLU A 138 -11.92 16.58 1.81
N GLY A 139 -11.04 17.02 0.89
CA GLY A 139 -10.81 16.36 -0.40
C GLY A 139 -9.86 15.14 -0.34
N GLY A 140 -9.15 14.92 0.78
CA GLY A 140 -8.18 13.83 0.91
C GLY A 140 -6.98 14.16 1.78
N MET A 141 -5.88 13.48 1.53
CA MET A 141 -4.61 13.67 2.23
C MET A 141 -3.66 14.51 1.37
N ARG A 142 -3.18 15.63 1.89
CA ARG A 142 -2.05 16.35 1.28
C ARG A 142 -0.77 15.69 1.72
N VAL A 143 0.01 15.20 0.76
CA VAL A 143 1.20 14.41 1.03
C VAL A 143 2.41 15.03 0.31
N PRO A 144 3.49 15.34 1.03
CA PRO A 144 4.71 15.78 0.39
C PRO A 144 5.23 14.73 -0.60
N LYS A 145 5.64 15.16 -1.80
CA LYS A 145 6.17 14.25 -2.82
C LYS A 145 7.31 13.39 -2.29
N ARG A 146 8.20 13.98 -1.47
CA ARG A 146 9.31 13.25 -0.82
C ARG A 146 8.85 12.11 0.07
N ASP A 147 7.71 12.27 0.77
CA ASP A 147 7.17 11.24 1.68
C ASP A 147 6.59 10.07 0.90
N LEU A 148 5.91 10.34 -0.23
CA LEU A 148 5.42 9.28 -1.13
C LEU A 148 6.56 8.45 -1.68
N ILE A 149 7.60 9.12 -2.14
CA ILE A 149 8.74 8.49 -2.81
C ILE A 149 9.63 7.73 -1.84
N SER A 150 9.78 8.21 -0.62
CA SER A 150 10.58 7.52 0.40
C SER A 150 9.99 6.15 0.77
N ALA A 151 8.68 5.98 0.71
CA ALA A 151 8.03 4.72 1.07
C ALA A 151 8.54 3.51 0.25
N PRO A 152 8.44 3.47 -1.08
CA PRO A 152 8.95 2.33 -1.85
C PRO A 152 10.47 2.19 -1.74
N LEU A 153 11.24 3.28 -1.58
CA LEU A 153 12.69 3.20 -1.45
C LEU A 153 13.11 2.52 -0.15
N VAL A 154 12.50 2.88 0.98
CA VAL A 154 12.76 2.24 2.27
C VAL A 154 12.37 0.77 2.23
N LEU A 155 11.20 0.45 1.67
CA LEU A 155 10.76 -0.94 1.52
C LEU A 155 11.67 -1.77 0.62
N LEU A 156 12.23 -1.18 -0.45
CA LEU A 156 13.24 -1.83 -1.30
C LEU A 156 14.54 -2.07 -0.55
N GLN A 157 15.05 -1.08 0.18
CA GLN A 157 16.28 -1.19 0.97
C GLN A 157 16.18 -2.27 2.04
N ASN A 158 15.02 -2.39 2.67
CA ASN A 158 14.74 -3.42 3.68
C ASN A 158 14.38 -4.79 3.07
N GLY A 159 14.36 -4.90 1.75
CA GLY A 159 13.95 -6.13 1.05
C GLY A 159 12.50 -6.51 1.29
N GLN A 160 11.64 -5.56 1.66
CA GLN A 160 10.22 -5.75 1.92
C GLN A 160 9.36 -5.55 0.66
N LEU A 161 9.78 -4.68 -0.29
CA LEU A 161 9.10 -4.53 -1.58
C LEU A 161 9.61 -5.57 -2.57
N LYS A 162 8.71 -6.40 -3.08
CA LYS A 162 8.96 -7.45 -4.07
C LYS A 162 8.21 -7.12 -5.36
N ILE A 163 8.87 -7.29 -6.50
CA ILE A 163 8.27 -7.08 -7.82
C ILE A 163 8.21 -8.44 -8.51
N ALA A 164 7.00 -8.90 -8.86
CA ALA A 164 6.82 -10.18 -9.52
C ALA A 164 7.54 -10.22 -10.87
N GLN A 165 8.17 -11.36 -11.18
CA GLN A 165 9.02 -11.48 -12.39
C GLN A 165 8.21 -11.45 -13.69
N GLY A 166 7.00 -11.99 -13.69
CA GLY A 166 6.15 -12.12 -14.88
C GLY A 166 5.35 -10.86 -15.27
N LEU A 167 5.57 -9.71 -14.63
CA LEU A 167 4.84 -8.49 -14.97
C LEU A 167 5.33 -7.87 -16.27
N SER A 168 4.42 -7.60 -17.21
CA SER A 168 4.75 -7.03 -18.54
C SER A 168 5.46 -5.68 -18.46
N LEU A 169 5.18 -4.86 -17.43
CA LEU A 169 5.78 -3.54 -17.22
C LEU A 169 6.88 -3.54 -16.15
N ARG A 170 7.36 -4.71 -15.74
CA ARG A 170 8.40 -4.84 -14.70
C ARG A 170 9.68 -4.07 -15.06
N GLU A 171 10.18 -4.26 -16.26
CA GLU A 171 11.42 -3.59 -16.69
C GLU A 171 11.26 -2.08 -16.75
N THR A 172 10.09 -1.61 -17.19
CA THR A 172 9.76 -0.18 -17.21
C THR A 172 9.73 0.39 -15.79
N LEU A 173 9.03 -0.27 -14.86
CA LEU A 173 9.02 0.13 -13.46
C LEU A 173 10.42 0.17 -12.85
N VAL A 174 11.25 -0.84 -13.12
CA VAL A 174 12.64 -0.88 -12.61
C VAL A 174 13.47 0.27 -13.16
N LYS A 175 13.35 0.58 -14.45
CA LYS A 175 14.05 1.73 -15.06
C LYS A 175 13.60 3.05 -14.42
N GLU A 176 12.29 3.24 -14.26
CA GLU A 176 11.75 4.42 -13.58
C GLU A 176 12.26 4.53 -12.14
N LEU A 177 12.27 3.44 -11.35
CA LEU A 177 12.79 3.43 -9.98
C LEU A 177 14.28 3.79 -9.91
N VAL A 178 15.09 3.31 -10.84
CA VAL A 178 16.55 3.63 -10.92
C VAL A 178 16.74 5.10 -11.23
N ASN A 179 16.07 5.61 -12.28
CA ASN A 179 16.16 7.01 -12.68
C ASN A 179 15.67 7.94 -11.56
N PHE A 180 14.63 7.53 -10.88
CA PHE A 180 14.05 8.26 -9.76
C PHE A 180 15.03 8.39 -8.58
N ARG A 181 15.74 7.31 -8.24
CA ARG A 181 16.76 7.31 -7.19
C ARG A 181 17.91 8.27 -7.50
N VAL A 182 18.35 8.32 -8.77
CA VAL A 182 19.42 9.23 -9.20
C VAL A 182 18.98 10.69 -9.05
N LYS A 183 17.75 11.02 -9.44
CA LYS A 183 17.20 12.38 -9.32
C LYS A 183 17.12 12.87 -7.86
N ILE A 184 16.73 11.99 -6.93
CA ILE A 184 16.70 12.34 -5.49
C ILE A 184 18.09 12.68 -4.96
N ASN A 185 19.12 11.94 -5.36
CA ASN A 185 20.49 12.16 -4.88
C ASN A 185 21.10 13.47 -5.40
N ILE A 186 20.63 13.99 -6.53
CA ILE A 186 21.10 15.23 -7.14
C ILE A 186 20.38 16.46 -6.56
N SER A 187 19.13 16.32 -6.11
CA SER A 187 18.27 17.42 -5.69
C SER A 187 18.26 17.69 -4.19
N THR A 188 19.42 17.68 -3.54
CA THR A 188 19.53 18.19 -2.15
C THR A 188 19.41 19.71 -2.03
N ALA A 189 19.18 20.43 -3.14
CA ALA A 189 18.96 21.88 -3.20
C ALA A 189 17.50 22.17 -3.54
N HIS A 190 16.93 23.15 -2.86
CA HIS A 190 15.52 23.58 -2.84
C HIS A 190 14.83 23.93 -4.18
N ASP A 191 15.53 23.87 -5.34
CA ASP A 191 15.09 24.57 -6.56
C ASP A 191 14.63 23.70 -7.73
N SER A 192 14.45 22.37 -7.59
CA SER A 192 14.23 21.52 -8.79
C SER A 192 12.90 20.78 -8.87
N TYR A 193 11.85 21.21 -8.16
CA TYR A 193 10.53 20.56 -8.26
C TYR A 193 9.83 20.75 -9.61
N GLU A 194 10.12 21.83 -10.33
CA GLU A 194 9.54 22.09 -11.66
C GLU A 194 10.24 21.33 -12.78
N ALA A 195 11.55 21.06 -12.67
CA ALA A 195 12.34 20.32 -13.66
C ALA A 195 12.00 18.81 -13.74
N TRP A 196 11.20 18.32 -12.81
CA TRP A 196 10.79 16.91 -12.73
C TRP A 196 9.67 16.53 -13.70
N ARG A 197 9.00 17.49 -14.29
CA ARG A 197 7.86 17.26 -15.20
C ARG A 197 8.23 17.17 -16.68
N GLU A 198 9.46 17.56 -17.06
CA GLU A 198 9.84 17.57 -18.48
C GLU A 198 10.68 16.33 -18.83
N GLY A 199 10.03 15.30 -19.39
CA GLY A 199 10.67 14.32 -20.27
C GLY A 199 10.89 12.90 -19.77
N ASP A 200 10.73 12.58 -18.49
CA ASP A 200 10.81 11.20 -18.00
C ASP A 200 9.48 10.77 -17.35
N HIS A 201 8.90 9.73 -17.90
CA HIS A 201 7.69 9.11 -17.36
C HIS A 201 8.01 8.43 -16.02
N ASP A 202 7.38 8.86 -14.93
CA ASP A 202 7.50 8.30 -13.57
C ASP A 202 6.15 7.77 -13.04
N ASP A 203 5.18 7.62 -13.93
CA ASP A 203 3.79 7.27 -13.61
C ASP A 203 3.68 5.93 -12.86
N LEU A 204 4.44 4.90 -13.29
CA LEU A 204 4.44 3.60 -12.61
C LEU A 204 5.05 3.68 -11.23
N VAL A 205 6.12 4.43 -11.06
CA VAL A 205 6.73 4.66 -9.74
C VAL A 205 5.76 5.38 -8.82
N LEU A 206 5.05 6.40 -9.32
CA LEU A 206 4.06 7.13 -8.53
C LEU A 206 2.89 6.24 -8.11
N SER A 207 2.35 5.42 -9.00
CA SER A 207 1.28 4.50 -8.64
C SER A 207 1.71 3.49 -7.56
N VAL A 208 2.93 2.96 -7.64
CA VAL A 208 3.53 2.08 -6.62
C VAL A 208 3.79 2.85 -5.32
N ALA A 209 4.29 4.08 -5.41
CA ALA A 209 4.57 4.92 -4.24
C ALA A 209 3.31 5.26 -3.44
N LEU A 210 2.20 5.59 -4.13
CA LEU A 210 0.89 5.81 -3.53
C LEU A 210 0.44 4.58 -2.72
N ALA A 211 0.53 3.39 -3.32
CA ALA A 211 0.13 2.15 -2.65
C ALA A 211 1.04 1.80 -1.47
N CYS A 212 2.37 1.92 -1.61
CA CYS A 212 3.31 1.70 -0.52
C CYS A 212 3.11 2.68 0.63
N TRP A 213 2.95 3.97 0.32
CA TRP A 213 2.72 5.00 1.33
C TRP A 213 1.43 4.74 2.12
N ALA A 214 0.35 4.37 1.42
CA ALA A 214 -0.90 4.04 2.09
C ALA A 214 -0.76 2.81 2.99
N GLY A 215 -0.07 1.77 2.53
CA GLY A 215 0.21 0.58 3.31
C GLY A 215 1.00 0.86 4.58
N GLU A 216 1.99 1.74 4.52
CA GLU A 216 2.86 2.06 5.66
C GLU A 216 2.21 3.02 6.67
N ARG A 217 1.52 4.04 6.18
CA ARG A 217 1.06 5.12 7.05
C ARG A 217 -0.43 5.14 7.35
N TYR A 218 -1.24 4.78 6.37
CA TYR A 218 -2.69 4.83 6.53
C TYR A 218 -3.19 3.60 7.26
N MET A 219 -2.67 2.43 6.91
CA MET A 219 -3.11 1.16 7.48
C MET A 219 -2.54 0.87 8.86
N THR A 220 -1.32 1.32 9.17
CA THR A 220 -0.74 1.16 10.52
C THR A 220 -1.60 1.82 11.61
N LYS A 221 -2.34 2.88 11.27
CA LYS A 221 -3.29 3.52 12.20
C LYS A 221 -4.59 2.72 12.40
N VAL A 222 -4.97 1.90 11.43
CA VAL A 222 -6.18 1.05 11.51
C VAL A 222 -5.91 -0.24 12.29
N GLU A 223 -4.71 -0.81 12.16
CA GLU A 223 -4.31 -2.04 12.87
C GLU A 223 -4.05 -1.85 14.36
N SER A 224 -3.88 -0.62 14.83
CA SER A 224 -3.71 -0.33 16.26
C SER A 224 -5.00 -0.46 17.09
N VAL A 225 -6.15 -0.70 16.45
CA VAL A 225 -7.40 -1.03 17.14
C VAL A 225 -7.47 -2.54 17.29
N PRO A 226 -7.47 -3.10 18.53
CA PRO A 226 -7.60 -4.54 18.74
C PRO A 226 -8.92 -5.02 18.13
N ARG A 227 -8.89 -5.93 17.15
CA ARG A 227 -10.10 -6.59 16.67
C ARG A 227 -10.64 -7.47 17.80
N PRO A 228 -11.90 -7.32 18.27
CA PRO A 228 -12.48 -8.22 19.25
C PRO A 228 -12.63 -9.60 18.57
N GLY A 229 -11.86 -10.60 18.98
CA GLY A 229 -12.08 -11.98 18.57
C GLY A 229 -10.87 -12.86 18.28
N HIS A 230 -9.64 -12.37 18.22
CA HIS A 230 -8.47 -13.25 18.19
C HIS A 230 -8.11 -13.72 19.61
N LEU A 231 -8.83 -14.71 20.10
CA LEU A 231 -8.38 -15.51 21.23
C LEU A 231 -7.17 -16.33 20.76
N VAL A 232 -6.01 -16.05 21.32
CA VAL A 232 -4.83 -16.90 21.24
C VAL A 232 -5.21 -18.25 21.83
N SER A 233 -5.10 -19.34 21.08
CA SER A 233 -5.33 -20.69 21.59
C SER A 233 -4.36 -20.94 22.74
N GLU A 234 -4.89 -21.09 23.96
CA GLU A 234 -4.13 -21.54 25.11
C GLU A 234 -3.74 -23.01 24.90
N VAL A 235 -2.44 -23.26 24.74
CA VAL A 235 -1.91 -24.62 24.84
C VAL A 235 -1.49 -24.85 26.29
N PRO A 236 -2.18 -25.70 27.07
CA PRO A 236 -1.76 -26.01 28.42
C PRO A 236 -0.47 -26.82 28.37
N ILE A 237 0.63 -26.26 28.90
CA ILE A 237 1.86 -27.03 29.12
C ILE A 237 1.65 -27.91 30.35
N ASN A 238 1.56 -29.20 30.09
CA ASN A 238 1.53 -30.21 31.13
C ASN A 238 2.93 -30.29 31.77
N VAL A 239 3.11 -29.68 32.94
CA VAL A 239 4.32 -29.84 33.74
C VAL A 239 4.26 -31.21 34.39
N ALA A 240 4.91 -32.19 33.79
CA ALA A 240 5.12 -33.48 34.46
C ALA A 240 5.92 -33.24 35.74
N GLY A 241 5.29 -33.43 36.87
CA GLY A 241 5.91 -33.37 38.17
C GLY A 241 6.99 -34.46 38.33
N ASN A 242 8.24 -34.05 38.52
CA ASN A 242 9.26 -34.93 39.07
C ASN A 242 8.94 -35.15 40.56
N GLY A 243 8.30 -36.28 40.83
CA GLY A 243 8.22 -36.82 42.17
C GLY A 243 9.60 -37.37 42.54
N HIS A 244 10.25 -36.73 43.52
CA HIS A 244 11.24 -37.42 44.33
C HIS A 244 10.54 -37.88 45.60
N GLY A 245 10.37 -39.22 45.67
CA GLY A 245 10.10 -39.89 46.88
C GLY A 245 11.32 -39.95 47.79
N LEU A 246 11.09 -39.80 49.03
CA LEU A 246 11.59 -40.59 50.17
C LEU A 246 10.59 -40.46 51.31
#